data_6f34752c56defdce68b60c2d077dd0da
#
_entry.id   6f34752c56defdce68b60c2d077dd0da
#
_cell.length_a   1.000
_cell.length_b   1.000
_cell.length_c   1.000
_cell.angle_alpha   90.00
_cell.angle_beta   90.00
_cell.angle_gamma   90.00
#
_symmetry.space_group_name_H-M   'P 1'
#
loop_
_entity.id
_entity.type
_entity.pdbx_description
1 polymer ?
#
loop_
_entity_poly.entity_id
_entity_poly.type
_entity_poly.pdbx_seq_one_letter_code
_entity_poly.pdbx_strand_id
1 'polypeptide(L)'
;CKSTIFKLLFNKQIQNLTSKNIFRRATDHSRYLTMETAEIHSMSMEFFAEPWIELFFGERGDDYRKMHLEDAIDFIPYGTMVDEFQHIVYGNPELTPKERRDAWNRLEQEYRPYMDSTGCRFMEEGGYWQRQHHIFEMPFYYIDYVLAQLCAFQFKIRMEKDHDAAWADYIKLCRLSASDFYPSMLKQVGLTVPFTDGCIQKIVDELDKKLD
;
A
#
# COMPACT_ATOMS: atom_id res chain seq x y z
N CYS A 1 1.11 15.35 10.76
CA CYS A 1 2.50 15.85 10.77
C CYS A 1 3.52 14.90 11.41
N LYS A 2 3.29 14.34 12.61
CA LYS A 2 4.19 13.34 13.24
C LYS A 2 4.17 11.99 12.49
N SER A 3 3.01 11.56 11.99
CA SER A 3 2.85 10.35 11.17
C SER A 3 3.70 10.41 9.90
N THR A 4 3.69 11.54 9.19
CA THR A 4 4.49 11.72 7.96
C THR A 4 5.99 11.68 8.24
N ILE A 5 6.44 12.23 9.38
CA ILE A 5 7.86 12.19 9.79
C ILE A 5 8.26 10.75 10.16
N PHE A 6 7.39 10.01 10.86
CA PHE A 6 7.61 8.60 11.18
C PHE A 6 7.73 7.76 9.91
N LYS A 7 6.78 7.91 8.96
CA LYS A 7 6.83 7.26 7.64
C LYS A 7 8.13 7.59 6.91
N LEU A 8 8.55 8.84 6.86
CA LEU A 8 9.75 9.27 6.14
C LEU A 8 11.06 8.76 6.78
N LEU A 9 11.19 8.83 8.10
CA LEU A 9 12.41 8.40 8.81
C LEU A 9 12.53 6.88 8.78
N PHE A 10 11.42 6.18 8.95
CA PHE A 10 11.38 4.72 8.96
C PHE A 10 11.61 4.14 7.57
N ASN A 11 10.93 4.66 6.55
CA ASN A 11 11.12 4.27 5.16
C ASN A 11 12.57 4.48 4.70
N LYS A 12 13.19 5.60 5.06
CA LYS A 12 14.58 5.88 4.69
C LYS A 12 15.57 4.91 5.35
N GLN A 13 15.30 4.48 6.58
CA GLN A 13 16.15 3.51 7.27
C GLN A 13 15.98 2.09 6.73
N ILE A 14 14.75 1.68 6.38
CA ILE A 14 14.47 0.38 5.78
C ILE A 14 15.00 0.30 4.36
N GLN A 15 14.78 1.33 3.54
CA GLN A 15 15.38 1.42 2.21
C GLN A 15 16.91 1.33 2.27
N ASN A 16 17.54 1.93 3.28
CA ASN A 16 18.99 1.80 3.49
C ASN A 16 19.42 0.40 3.93
N LEU A 17 18.62 -0.31 4.71
CA LEU A 17 18.91 -1.69 5.14
C LEU A 17 18.70 -2.68 3.99
N THR A 18 17.64 -2.52 3.23
CA THR A 18 17.36 -3.33 2.03
C THR A 18 18.35 -3.03 0.93
N SER A 19 18.66 -1.77 0.65
CA SER A 19 19.66 -1.40 -0.37
C SER A 19 21.06 -1.91 -0.03
N LYS A 20 21.50 -1.87 1.24
CA LYS A 20 22.80 -2.45 1.63
C LYS A 20 22.88 -3.96 1.43
N ASN A 21 21.79 -4.69 1.63
CA ASN A 21 21.71 -6.12 1.37
C ASN A 21 21.63 -6.43 -0.14
N ILE A 22 20.96 -5.58 -0.90
CA ILE A 22 20.85 -5.65 -2.37
C ILE A 22 22.22 -5.37 -3.01
N PHE A 23 22.93 -4.31 -2.58
CA PHE A 23 24.27 -3.99 -3.08
C PHE A 23 25.31 -5.09 -2.81
N ARG A 24 25.19 -5.82 -1.72
CA ARG A 24 26.09 -6.97 -1.43
C ARG A 24 25.87 -8.17 -2.36
N ARG A 25 24.69 -8.29 -2.99
CA ARG A 25 24.33 -9.40 -3.91
C ARG A 25 24.32 -9.00 -5.38
N ALA A 26 24.37 -7.70 -5.67
CA ALA A 26 24.27 -7.15 -7.02
C ALA A 26 25.61 -7.17 -7.79
N THR A 27 26.27 -8.33 -7.82
CA THR A 27 27.24 -8.60 -8.89
C THR A 27 26.59 -9.10 -10.18
N ASP A 28 25.28 -9.30 -10.16
CA ASP A 28 24.49 -9.72 -11.32
C ASP A 28 23.47 -8.61 -11.65
N HIS A 29 23.69 -7.93 -12.75
CA HIS A 29 22.91 -6.74 -13.19
C HIS A 29 21.45 -7.00 -13.52
N SER A 30 20.94 -8.20 -13.31
CA SER A 30 19.56 -8.60 -13.68
C SER A 30 18.55 -8.62 -12.53
N ARG A 31 18.94 -8.28 -11.29
CA ARG A 31 18.07 -8.45 -10.12
C ARG A 31 17.81 -7.12 -9.43
N TYR A 32 16.79 -6.43 -9.90
CA TYR A 32 16.26 -5.24 -9.21
C TYR A 32 15.12 -5.66 -8.28
N LEU A 33 15.07 -5.03 -7.09
CA LEU A 33 13.89 -5.06 -6.22
C LEU A 33 12.72 -4.44 -6.99
N THR A 34 11.65 -5.20 -7.18
CA THR A 34 10.42 -4.65 -7.78
C THR A 34 9.74 -3.73 -6.80
N MET A 35 8.96 -2.75 -7.31
CA MET A 35 8.40 -1.70 -6.46
C MET A 35 7.34 -2.25 -5.51
N GLU A 36 6.50 -3.18 -5.95
CA GLU A 36 5.53 -3.86 -5.10
C GLU A 36 6.21 -4.57 -3.91
N THR A 37 7.38 -5.15 -4.11
CA THR A 37 8.16 -5.77 -3.01
C THR A 37 8.75 -4.72 -2.07
N ALA A 38 9.24 -3.60 -2.61
CA ALA A 38 9.79 -2.51 -1.80
C ALA A 38 8.73 -1.91 -0.87
N GLU A 39 7.51 -1.73 -1.39
CA GLU A 39 6.41 -1.14 -0.63
C GLU A 39 5.83 -2.10 0.43
N ILE A 40 5.95 -3.43 0.26
CA ILE A 40 5.64 -4.37 1.34
C ILE A 40 6.50 -4.06 2.57
N HIS A 41 7.78 -3.75 2.37
CA HIS A 41 8.68 -3.50 3.49
C HIS A 41 8.27 -2.25 4.28
N SER A 42 7.92 -1.16 3.60
CA SER A 42 7.49 0.08 4.25
C SER A 42 6.15 -0.08 4.99
N MET A 43 5.14 -0.59 4.30
CA MET A 43 3.78 -0.71 4.83
C MET A 43 3.67 -1.75 5.95
N SER A 44 4.34 -2.90 5.82
CA SER A 44 4.35 -3.91 6.88
C SER A 44 5.02 -3.42 8.15
N MET A 45 6.08 -2.62 8.02
CA MET A 45 6.81 -2.12 9.17
C MET A 45 5.97 -1.13 9.99
N GLU A 46 5.06 -0.41 9.37
CA GLU A 46 4.12 0.47 10.09
C GLU A 46 3.28 -0.34 11.09
N PHE A 47 2.81 -1.54 10.71
CA PHE A 47 2.11 -2.44 11.61
C PHE A 47 3.04 -3.11 12.63
N PHE A 48 4.21 -3.56 12.22
CA PHE A 48 5.19 -4.14 13.16
C PHE A 48 5.64 -3.15 14.23
N ALA A 49 5.55 -1.84 13.99
CA ALA A 49 5.88 -0.81 14.97
C ALA A 49 4.75 -0.52 15.97
N GLU A 50 3.54 -1.04 15.79
CA GLU A 50 2.38 -0.79 16.66
C GLU A 50 2.61 -1.08 18.15
N PRO A 51 3.38 -2.13 18.57
CA PRO A 51 3.67 -2.36 19.98
C PRO A 51 4.43 -1.22 20.70
N TRP A 52 5.07 -0.34 19.93
CA TRP A 52 5.83 0.79 20.47
C TRP A 52 5.21 2.16 20.15
N ILE A 53 3.96 2.17 19.70
CA ILE A 53 3.33 3.39 19.18
C ILE A 53 3.15 4.47 20.28
N GLU A 54 3.02 4.07 21.54
CA GLU A 54 2.93 4.98 22.69
C GLU A 54 4.17 5.85 22.84
N LEU A 55 5.34 5.40 22.39
CA LEU A 55 6.56 6.21 22.39
C LEU A 55 6.42 7.47 21.51
N PHE A 56 5.54 7.45 20.53
CA PHE A 56 5.30 8.53 19.57
C PHE A 56 4.03 9.33 19.87
N PHE A 57 2.98 8.67 20.35
CA PHE A 57 1.65 9.24 20.50
C PHE A 57 1.16 9.28 21.95
N GLY A 58 1.92 8.71 22.91
CA GLY A 58 1.55 8.66 24.33
C GLY A 58 0.20 7.96 24.52
N GLU A 59 -0.66 8.55 25.34
CA GLU A 59 -2.02 8.03 25.64
C GLU A 59 -2.94 7.92 24.42
N ARG A 60 -2.57 8.53 23.29
CA ARG A 60 -3.31 8.45 22.03
C ARG A 60 -2.83 7.33 21.09
N GLY A 61 -2.12 6.34 21.62
CA GLY A 61 -1.65 5.20 20.84
C GLY A 61 -2.80 4.42 20.18
N ASP A 62 -3.88 4.18 20.92
CA ASP A 62 -5.04 3.44 20.39
C ASP A 62 -5.80 4.24 19.32
N ASP A 63 -5.97 5.55 19.49
CA ASP A 63 -6.54 6.42 18.45
C ASP A 63 -5.72 6.31 17.15
N TYR A 64 -4.39 6.27 17.27
CA TYR A 64 -3.51 6.12 16.11
C TYR A 64 -3.67 4.76 15.44
N ARG A 65 -3.70 3.66 16.19
CA ARG A 65 -3.88 2.31 15.64
C ARG A 65 -5.17 2.19 14.85
N LYS A 66 -6.26 2.72 15.42
CA LYS A 66 -7.57 2.73 14.76
C LYS A 66 -7.52 3.56 13.47
N MET A 67 -7.11 4.81 13.56
CA MET A 67 -6.99 5.71 12.40
C MET A 67 -6.09 5.10 11.30
N HIS A 68 -4.94 4.53 11.69
CA HIS A 68 -4.01 3.94 10.73
C HIS A 68 -4.60 2.73 10.00
N LEU A 69 -5.36 1.88 10.71
CA LEU A 69 -6.04 0.74 10.10
C LEU A 69 -7.16 1.20 9.16
N GLU A 70 -7.98 2.17 9.58
CA GLU A 70 -9.04 2.76 8.75
C GLU A 70 -8.46 3.40 7.48
N ASP A 71 -7.41 4.22 7.60
CA ASP A 71 -6.71 4.83 6.46
C ASP A 71 -6.15 3.78 5.50
N ALA A 72 -5.57 2.71 6.04
CA ALA A 72 -5.01 1.63 5.23
C ALA A 72 -6.10 0.85 4.46
N ILE A 73 -7.27 0.66 5.06
CA ILE A 73 -8.43 0.01 4.40
C ILE A 73 -9.00 0.93 3.32
N ASP A 74 -9.22 2.23 3.63
CA ASP A 74 -9.74 3.22 2.67
C ASP A 74 -8.79 3.43 1.47
N PHE A 75 -7.51 3.17 1.68
CA PHE A 75 -6.51 3.25 0.62
C PHE A 75 -6.71 2.21 -0.49
N ILE A 76 -7.22 1.01 -0.19
CA ILE A 76 -7.37 -0.07 -1.19
C ILE A 76 -8.28 0.34 -2.36
N PRO A 77 -9.55 0.77 -2.14
CA PRO A 77 -10.39 1.22 -3.23
C PRO A 77 -9.82 2.45 -3.94
N TYR A 78 -9.21 3.39 -3.20
CA TYR A 78 -8.59 4.57 -3.81
C TYR A 78 -7.43 4.20 -4.75
N GLY A 79 -6.50 3.37 -4.30
CA GLY A 79 -5.34 2.99 -5.10
C GLY A 79 -5.74 2.18 -6.35
N THR A 80 -6.73 1.30 -6.22
CA THR A 80 -7.29 0.52 -7.34
C THR A 80 -7.97 1.44 -8.36
N MET A 81 -8.76 2.41 -7.87
CA MET A 81 -9.40 3.43 -8.71
C MET A 81 -8.37 4.27 -9.48
N VAL A 82 -7.27 4.66 -8.83
CA VAL A 82 -6.19 5.41 -9.49
C VAL A 82 -5.58 4.61 -10.64
N ASP A 83 -5.41 3.30 -10.46
CA ASP A 83 -4.87 2.43 -11.51
C ASP A 83 -5.85 2.30 -12.69
N GLU A 84 -7.12 2.03 -12.42
CA GLU A 84 -8.14 1.96 -13.47
C GLU A 84 -8.27 3.29 -14.23
N PHE A 85 -8.21 4.41 -13.53
CA PHE A 85 -8.20 5.72 -14.17
C PHE A 85 -7.02 5.88 -15.15
N GLN A 86 -5.84 5.41 -14.77
CA GLN A 86 -4.68 5.44 -15.66
C GLN A 86 -4.91 4.58 -16.91
N HIS A 87 -5.48 3.40 -16.78
CA HIS A 87 -5.85 2.56 -17.95
C HIS A 87 -6.82 3.28 -18.88
N ILE A 88 -7.79 4.02 -18.34
CA ILE A 88 -8.73 4.79 -19.15
C ILE A 88 -8.02 5.93 -19.90
N VAL A 89 -7.26 6.77 -19.19
CA VAL A 89 -6.70 8.00 -19.78
C VAL A 89 -5.49 7.74 -20.66
N TYR A 90 -4.65 6.77 -20.34
CA TYR A 90 -3.51 6.39 -21.16
C TYR A 90 -3.92 5.52 -22.37
N GLY A 91 -4.99 4.74 -22.21
CA GLY A 91 -5.58 3.99 -23.33
C GLY A 91 -6.34 4.88 -24.33
N ASN A 92 -6.73 6.08 -23.91
CA ASN A 92 -7.49 7.03 -24.72
C ASN A 92 -6.89 8.45 -24.65
N PRO A 93 -5.73 8.68 -25.27
CA PRO A 93 -5.01 9.95 -25.16
C PRO A 93 -5.80 11.14 -25.70
N GLU A 94 -6.75 10.90 -26.60
CA GLU A 94 -7.63 11.91 -27.23
C GLU A 94 -8.71 12.47 -26.29
N LEU A 95 -8.90 11.89 -25.11
CA LEU A 95 -9.89 12.39 -24.14
C LEU A 95 -9.63 13.87 -23.82
N THR A 96 -10.69 14.66 -23.92
CA THR A 96 -10.69 16.07 -23.51
C THR A 96 -10.50 16.17 -21.99
N PRO A 97 -10.09 17.34 -21.48
CA PRO A 97 -10.01 17.57 -20.04
C PRO A 97 -11.32 17.31 -19.30
N LYS A 98 -12.46 17.57 -19.95
CA LYS A 98 -13.77 17.30 -19.36
C LYS A 98 -14.03 15.79 -19.27
N GLU A 99 -13.79 15.03 -20.33
CA GLU A 99 -14.01 13.58 -20.33
C GLU A 99 -13.13 12.86 -19.32
N ARG A 100 -11.89 13.32 -19.09
CA ARG A 100 -11.03 12.81 -18.01
C ARG A 100 -11.61 13.05 -16.63
N ARG A 101 -12.17 14.24 -16.38
CA ARG A 101 -12.85 14.55 -15.12
C ARG A 101 -14.13 13.74 -14.93
N ASP A 102 -14.90 13.57 -16.00
CA ASP A 102 -16.13 12.74 -15.99
C ASP A 102 -15.77 11.26 -15.68
N ALA A 103 -14.67 10.76 -16.25
CA ALA A 103 -14.16 9.41 -15.98
C ALA A 103 -13.76 9.26 -14.50
N TRP A 104 -13.04 10.24 -13.94
CA TRP A 104 -12.68 10.23 -12.52
C TRP A 104 -13.91 10.22 -11.61
N ASN A 105 -14.88 11.12 -11.85
CA ASN A 105 -16.10 11.18 -11.03
C ASN A 105 -16.90 9.87 -11.07
N ARG A 106 -16.98 9.22 -12.24
CA ARG A 106 -17.65 7.92 -12.35
C ARG A 106 -16.95 6.87 -11.48
N LEU A 107 -15.63 6.78 -11.57
CA LEU A 107 -14.85 5.83 -10.77
C LEU A 107 -14.95 6.16 -9.27
N GLU A 108 -14.92 7.42 -8.89
CA GLU A 108 -15.05 7.82 -7.49
C GLU A 108 -16.40 7.41 -6.90
N GLN A 109 -17.49 7.52 -7.66
CA GLN A 109 -18.81 7.03 -7.26
C GLN A 109 -18.87 5.49 -7.16
N GLU A 110 -18.12 4.78 -8.00
CA GLU A 110 -18.07 3.32 -7.99
C GLU A 110 -17.22 2.77 -6.83
N TYR A 111 -16.01 3.29 -6.66
CA TYR A 111 -15.05 2.78 -5.69
C TYR A 111 -15.22 3.37 -4.30
N ARG A 112 -15.68 4.63 -4.19
CA ARG A 112 -15.74 5.40 -2.96
C ARG A 112 -17.07 6.16 -2.83
N PRO A 113 -18.23 5.47 -2.88
CA PRO A 113 -19.55 6.11 -2.88
C PRO A 113 -19.85 6.89 -1.58
N TYR A 114 -19.05 6.69 -0.54
CA TYR A 114 -19.15 7.39 0.75
C TYR A 114 -18.45 8.77 0.75
N MET A 115 -17.68 9.09 -0.31
CA MET A 115 -16.99 10.39 -0.39
C MET A 115 -17.99 11.50 -0.74
N ASP A 116 -18.04 12.50 0.14
CA ASP A 116 -18.83 13.72 -0.09
C ASP A 116 -17.91 14.85 -0.58
N SER A 117 -18.12 15.27 -1.81
CA SER A 117 -17.39 16.40 -2.43
C SER A 117 -18.13 17.71 -2.36
N THR A 118 -19.31 17.76 -1.70
CA THR A 118 -20.20 18.92 -1.67
C THR A 118 -19.49 20.16 -1.13
N GLY A 119 -19.57 21.26 -1.88
CA GLY A 119 -18.95 22.53 -1.52
C GLY A 119 -17.49 22.69 -1.97
N CYS A 120 -16.90 21.67 -2.56
CA CYS A 120 -15.57 21.75 -3.17
C CYS A 120 -15.67 21.60 -4.69
N ARG A 121 -15.89 22.71 -5.40
CA ARG A 121 -16.09 22.73 -6.85
C ARG A 121 -15.03 21.94 -7.63
N PHE A 122 -13.78 22.02 -7.22
CA PHE A 122 -12.68 21.27 -7.86
C PHE A 122 -12.89 19.76 -7.78
N MET A 123 -13.37 19.26 -6.66
CA MET A 123 -13.68 17.83 -6.47
C MET A 123 -14.99 17.46 -7.19
N GLU A 124 -16.04 18.28 -7.05
CA GLU A 124 -17.32 18.07 -7.73
C GLU A 124 -17.16 17.99 -9.25
N GLU A 125 -16.24 18.77 -9.81
CA GLU A 125 -15.89 18.75 -11.24
C GLU A 125 -14.93 17.58 -11.63
N GLY A 126 -14.56 16.68 -10.69
CA GLY A 126 -13.68 15.55 -10.96
C GLY A 126 -12.22 15.93 -11.14
N GLY A 127 -11.77 16.99 -10.48
CA GLY A 127 -10.40 17.47 -10.59
C GLY A 127 -9.39 16.74 -9.70
N TYR A 128 -9.86 15.95 -8.73
CA TYR A 128 -9.02 15.44 -7.64
C TYR A 128 -7.82 14.60 -8.09
N TRP A 129 -7.92 13.85 -9.21
CA TRP A 129 -6.81 13.07 -9.78
C TRP A 129 -5.57 13.91 -10.11
N GLN A 130 -5.74 15.21 -10.39
CA GLN A 130 -4.64 16.10 -10.76
C GLN A 130 -3.63 16.32 -9.63
N ARG A 131 -4.00 16.06 -8.38
CA ARG A 131 -3.08 16.10 -7.23
C ARG A 131 -2.23 14.83 -7.09
N GLN A 132 -2.58 13.76 -7.79
CA GLN A 132 -1.90 12.47 -7.70
C GLN A 132 -0.67 12.45 -8.62
N HIS A 133 0.49 12.84 -8.09
CA HIS A 133 1.75 12.94 -8.83
C HIS A 133 2.11 11.66 -9.60
N HIS A 134 1.85 10.50 -9.00
CA HIS A 134 2.18 9.19 -9.58
C HIS A 134 1.56 8.97 -10.95
N ILE A 135 0.37 9.54 -11.22
CA ILE A 135 -0.29 9.44 -12.53
C ILE A 135 0.59 10.06 -13.63
N PHE A 136 1.36 11.10 -13.31
CA PHE A 136 2.15 11.86 -14.28
C PHE A 136 3.62 11.42 -14.32
N GLU A 137 4.19 11.14 -13.14
CA GLU A 137 5.63 10.94 -12.99
C GLU A 137 6.02 9.47 -13.06
N MET A 138 5.12 8.57 -12.61
CA MET A 138 5.34 7.12 -12.55
C MET A 138 4.05 6.37 -12.92
N PRO A 139 3.63 6.41 -14.20
CA PRO A 139 2.41 5.75 -14.64
C PRO A 139 2.40 4.26 -14.28
N PHE A 140 1.22 3.77 -13.85
CA PHE A 140 0.96 2.38 -13.46
C PHE A 140 1.76 1.86 -12.25
N TYR A 141 2.47 2.72 -11.53
CA TYR A 141 3.15 2.36 -10.31
C TYR A 141 2.21 2.27 -9.09
N TYR A 142 1.14 3.07 -9.08
CA TYR A 142 0.33 3.27 -7.87
C TYR A 142 -0.35 1.99 -7.37
N ILE A 143 -0.64 1.04 -8.25
CA ILE A 143 -1.20 -0.28 -7.90
C ILE A 143 -0.24 -1.10 -7.03
N ASP A 144 1.07 -0.89 -7.13
CA ASP A 144 2.06 -1.61 -6.33
C ASP A 144 1.87 -1.35 -4.83
N TYR A 145 1.41 -0.16 -4.45
CA TYR A 145 1.03 0.15 -3.07
C TYR A 145 -0.16 -0.67 -2.59
N VAL A 146 -1.16 -0.91 -3.45
CA VAL A 146 -2.33 -1.73 -3.12
C VAL A 146 -1.90 -3.19 -2.88
N LEU A 147 -1.08 -3.73 -3.77
CA LEU A 147 -0.55 -5.08 -3.66
C LEU A 147 0.29 -5.24 -2.38
N ALA A 148 1.10 -4.24 -2.08
CA ALA A 148 1.91 -4.20 -0.87
C ALA A 148 1.05 -4.08 0.40
N GLN A 149 0.00 -3.27 0.38
CA GLN A 149 -0.91 -3.11 1.52
C GLN A 149 -1.66 -4.41 1.84
N LEU A 150 -2.09 -5.15 0.81
CA LEU A 150 -2.71 -6.47 1.00
C LEU A 150 -1.73 -7.48 1.62
N CYS A 151 -0.44 -7.39 1.32
CA CYS A 151 0.59 -8.19 1.99
C CYS A 151 0.83 -7.73 3.43
N ALA A 152 0.84 -6.41 3.67
CA ALA A 152 1.00 -5.83 4.99
C ALA A 152 -0.15 -6.22 5.93
N PHE A 153 -1.39 -6.25 5.45
CA PHE A 153 -2.53 -6.77 6.21
C PHE A 153 -2.36 -8.25 6.59
N GLN A 154 -1.84 -9.07 5.68
CA GLN A 154 -1.55 -10.46 6.02
C GLN A 154 -0.50 -10.58 7.13
N PHE A 155 0.56 -9.74 7.10
CA PHE A 155 1.50 -9.67 8.21
C PHE A 155 0.85 -9.18 9.50
N LYS A 156 0.00 -8.15 9.46
CA LYS A 156 -0.74 -7.67 10.63
C LYS A 156 -1.58 -8.77 11.26
N ILE A 157 -2.35 -9.49 10.47
CA ILE A 157 -3.18 -10.62 10.95
C ILE A 157 -2.33 -11.73 11.57
N ARG A 158 -1.14 -11.98 11.02
CA ARG A 158 -0.23 -13.01 11.51
C ARG A 158 0.49 -12.60 12.79
N MET A 159 0.98 -11.34 12.87
CA MET A 159 1.69 -10.85 14.05
C MET A 159 0.81 -10.80 15.29
N GLU A 160 -0.49 -10.64 15.15
CA GLU A 160 -1.41 -10.71 16.29
C GLU A 160 -1.61 -12.13 16.83
N LYS A 161 -1.39 -13.14 15.99
CA LYS A 161 -1.42 -14.56 16.42
C LYS A 161 -0.07 -14.99 16.98
N ASP A 162 1.02 -14.59 16.32
CA ASP A 162 2.40 -14.89 16.70
C ASP A 162 3.32 -13.83 16.09
N HIS A 163 3.66 -12.81 16.88
CA HIS A 163 4.49 -11.70 16.45
C HIS A 163 5.88 -12.15 16.01
N ASP A 164 6.51 -13.05 16.75
CA ASP A 164 7.88 -13.47 16.47
C ASP A 164 7.97 -14.30 15.19
N ALA A 165 7.00 -15.18 14.95
CA ALA A 165 6.91 -15.92 13.68
C ALA A 165 6.66 -14.99 12.49
N ALA A 166 5.74 -14.02 12.62
CA ALA A 166 5.48 -13.04 11.56
C ALA A 166 6.71 -12.17 11.28
N TRP A 167 7.42 -11.76 12.31
CA TRP A 167 8.67 -11.01 12.20
C TRP A 167 9.77 -11.82 11.49
N ALA A 168 9.92 -13.10 11.84
CA ALA A 168 10.88 -13.99 11.18
C ALA A 168 10.60 -14.14 9.68
N ASP A 169 9.33 -14.28 9.29
CA ASP A 169 8.91 -14.34 7.90
C ASP A 169 9.13 -13.00 7.17
N TYR A 170 8.85 -11.88 7.83
CA TYR A 170 9.16 -10.55 7.29
C TYR A 170 10.67 -10.37 7.04
N ILE A 171 11.52 -10.73 7.99
CA ILE A 171 12.99 -10.69 7.82
C ILE A 171 13.43 -11.63 6.70
N LYS A 172 12.79 -12.80 6.56
CA LYS A 172 13.04 -13.71 5.45
C LYS A 172 12.68 -13.05 4.11
N LEU A 173 11.54 -12.37 4.01
CA LEU A 173 11.17 -11.61 2.81
C LEU A 173 12.20 -10.54 2.48
N CYS A 174 12.66 -9.77 3.48
CA CYS A 174 13.73 -8.77 3.30
C CYS A 174 15.02 -9.38 2.72
N ARG A 175 15.35 -10.62 3.12
CA ARG A 175 16.53 -11.34 2.62
C ARG A 175 16.33 -11.91 1.21
N LEU A 176 15.09 -12.24 0.86
CA LEU A 176 14.72 -12.76 -0.47
C LEU A 176 14.65 -11.64 -1.52
N SER A 177 14.48 -10.38 -1.10
CA SER A 177 14.33 -9.23 -1.99
C SER A 177 15.30 -9.28 -3.18
N ALA A 178 14.76 -9.10 -4.38
CA ALA A 178 15.48 -9.19 -5.66
C ALA A 178 16.09 -10.58 -6.01
N SER A 179 15.76 -11.65 -5.29
CA SER A 179 16.27 -13.00 -5.59
C SER A 179 15.34 -13.84 -6.45
N ASP A 180 14.06 -13.47 -6.53
CA ASP A 180 13.03 -14.24 -7.24
C ASP A 180 11.87 -13.32 -7.66
N PHE A 181 10.90 -13.85 -8.41
CA PHE A 181 9.67 -13.13 -8.77
C PHE A 181 8.76 -12.91 -7.56
N TYR A 182 8.06 -11.78 -7.56
CA TYR A 182 7.15 -11.37 -6.49
C TYR A 182 6.22 -12.49 -5.98
N PRO A 183 5.44 -13.21 -6.82
CA PRO A 183 4.57 -14.28 -6.32
C PRO A 183 5.33 -15.45 -5.67
N SER A 184 6.53 -15.73 -6.15
CA SER A 184 7.38 -16.80 -5.60
C SER A 184 7.92 -16.41 -4.23
N MET A 185 8.37 -15.16 -4.07
CA MET A 185 8.86 -14.65 -2.78
C MET A 185 7.76 -14.65 -1.73
N LEU A 186 6.53 -14.25 -2.08
CA LEU A 186 5.39 -14.27 -1.17
C LEU A 186 5.10 -15.68 -0.65
N LYS A 187 5.06 -16.66 -1.55
CA LYS A 187 4.85 -18.08 -1.19
C LYS A 187 5.93 -18.60 -0.25
N GLN A 188 7.19 -18.22 -0.45
CA GLN A 188 8.30 -18.63 0.39
C GLN A 188 8.20 -18.13 1.84
N VAL A 189 7.50 -17.03 2.07
CA VAL A 189 7.22 -16.49 3.41
C VAL A 189 5.79 -16.76 3.87
N GLY A 190 5.09 -17.66 3.19
CA GLY A 190 3.74 -18.08 3.56
C GLY A 190 2.66 -17.04 3.35
N LEU A 191 2.90 -15.98 2.58
CA LEU A 191 1.87 -15.03 2.18
C LEU A 191 1.09 -15.57 0.98
N THR A 192 -0.22 -15.28 0.97
CA THR A 192 -1.07 -15.52 -0.19
C THR A 192 -0.83 -14.40 -1.21
N VAL A 193 -0.61 -14.79 -2.46
CA VAL A 193 -0.46 -13.80 -3.54
C VAL A 193 -1.77 -13.04 -3.71
N PRO A 194 -1.78 -11.70 -3.74
CA PRO A 194 -3.00 -10.89 -3.82
C PRO A 194 -3.94 -11.22 -4.98
N PHE A 195 -3.42 -11.73 -6.09
CA PHE A 195 -4.21 -12.16 -7.26
C PHE A 195 -4.89 -13.53 -7.08
N THR A 196 -4.69 -14.21 -5.96
CA THR A 196 -5.32 -15.51 -5.68
C THR A 196 -6.77 -15.31 -5.28
N ASP A 197 -7.67 -16.06 -5.90
CA ASP A 197 -9.09 -16.02 -5.56
C ASP A 197 -9.33 -16.17 -4.06
N GLY A 198 -10.17 -15.30 -3.52
CA GLY A 198 -10.51 -15.27 -2.10
C GLY A 198 -9.43 -14.70 -1.18
N CYS A 199 -8.29 -14.21 -1.70
CA CYS A 199 -7.26 -13.59 -0.87
C CYS A 199 -7.81 -12.34 -0.15
N ILE A 200 -8.42 -11.43 -0.89
CA ILE A 200 -8.99 -10.19 -0.36
C ILE A 200 -10.10 -10.51 0.63
N GLN A 201 -11.00 -11.42 0.30
CA GLN A 201 -12.10 -11.80 1.20
C GLN A 201 -11.60 -12.30 2.56
N LYS A 202 -10.57 -13.15 2.58
CA LYS A 202 -9.96 -13.63 3.83
C LYS A 202 -9.36 -12.50 4.67
N ILE A 203 -8.75 -11.51 4.02
CA ILE A 203 -8.21 -10.34 4.71
C ILE A 203 -9.36 -9.52 5.32
N VAL A 204 -10.40 -9.26 4.54
CA VAL A 204 -11.60 -8.54 5.01
C VAL A 204 -12.24 -9.25 6.20
N ASP A 205 -12.49 -10.56 6.10
CA ASP A 205 -13.12 -11.36 7.19
C ASP A 205 -12.32 -11.32 8.50
N GLU A 206 -11.00 -11.12 8.44
CA GLU A 206 -10.15 -11.03 9.64
C GLU A 206 -10.06 -9.58 10.17
N LEU A 207 -10.07 -8.57 9.29
CA LEU A 207 -10.01 -7.17 9.69
C LEU A 207 -11.34 -6.65 10.22
N ASP A 208 -12.47 -7.10 9.67
CA ASP A 208 -13.82 -6.71 10.08
C ASP A 208 -14.06 -6.99 11.57
N LYS A 209 -13.54 -8.10 12.07
CA LYS A 209 -13.60 -8.46 13.51
C LYS A 209 -12.91 -7.44 14.45
N LYS A 210 -12.23 -6.43 13.90
CA LYS A 210 -11.40 -5.48 14.65
C LYS A 210 -11.92 -4.05 14.56
N LEU A 211 -12.88 -3.80 13.68
CA LEU A 211 -13.50 -2.50 13.49
C LEU A 211 -14.69 -2.30 14.44
N ASP A 212 -15.19 -3.38 15.07
CA ASP A 212 -16.21 -3.38 16.13
C ASP A 212 -15.57 -3.05 17.50
#